data_4e81defe01ad72d5f90fc682eaafe57e
#
_entry.id   4e81defe01ad72d5f90fc682eaafe57e
#
_cell.length_a   1.000
_cell.length_b   1.000
_cell.length_c   1.000
_cell.angle_alpha   90.00
_cell.angle_beta   90.00
_cell.angle_gamma   90.00
#
_symmetry.space_group_name_H-M   'P 1'
#
loop_
_entity.id
_entity.type
_entity.pdbx_description
1 polymer ?
#
loop_
_entity_poly.entity_id
_entity_poly.type
_entity_poly.pdbx_seq_one_letter_code
_entity_poly.pdbx_strand_id
1 'polypeptide(L)'
;MKLLLLALGISIPLALLVSAGPAPAAPDFRDIAAEAGLTQVFPNGGMETKQYIIETTGSGAAFIDYNHDGLLDLFVLSGKGGTNRLYRNDGSGHFTDVTREAGLTSDAWSQGVCAGDFDNDGFTDLVVTSWGGITLYRNVEGRRFENVTRQAHLDQSRVRYNTGCAFLDYDNDGKLDLFVANYVKFDFATTPKPGENPYCWYRDLAVSCGPRGLPFDRNVLFHNNGDGTFTDVSDASGISKPEQSYCLSVLTGDFNQDGRTDIFVACDQTPSLLYINRGDGTFSEEALLRGAAFDENGKAMSGMGAASADYDGDGKPDIFRSNFSDERETLYRNRGSAEFDDVTLAAGLTHNTRFVGWGCGFLDFDNDGWKDLLLANGHVFPEVDRLKIDIHYKYRAILYRNNGNGTFTDISERAGPGILERHAARGVAFGDYDNDGSVEVLINNQNETPSLLKCAKKSAGNWVILALQGTISNRSAIGARVRLTAGAHTQIDEVRSGGSYLSQNDLRLHFGLGTASKIDRVEIDWPGGVHQVERNLEVNRVVTIREPRR
;
A
#
# COMPACT_ATOMS: atom_id res chain seq x y z
N MET A 1 -35.87 75.28 2.02
CA MET A 1 -35.67 74.06 1.23
C MET A 1 -34.18 73.72 1.29
N LYS A 2 -33.80 72.85 2.24
CA LYS A 2 -32.40 72.44 2.46
C LYS A 2 -32.21 71.08 1.84
N LEU A 3 -31.35 70.96 0.85
CA LEU A 3 -30.91 69.68 0.27
C LEU A 3 -29.92 68.99 1.23
N LEU A 4 -30.19 67.78 1.65
CA LEU A 4 -29.29 66.89 2.37
C LEU A 4 -28.57 66.03 1.32
N LEU A 5 -27.24 66.14 1.17
CA LEU A 5 -26.40 65.24 0.39
C LEU A 5 -25.98 64.09 1.30
N LEU A 6 -26.45 62.85 0.99
CA LEU A 6 -25.95 61.61 1.58
C LEU A 6 -24.69 61.21 0.81
N ALA A 7 -23.55 61.16 1.48
CA ALA A 7 -22.34 60.55 0.94
C ALA A 7 -22.35 59.04 1.28
N LEU A 8 -22.50 58.19 0.25
CA LEU A 8 -22.26 56.73 0.39
C LEU A 8 -20.74 56.48 0.39
N GLY A 9 -20.20 56.09 1.52
CA GLY A 9 -18.85 55.57 1.63
C GLY A 9 -18.77 54.13 1.12
N ILE A 10 -18.15 53.89 -0.04
CA ILE A 10 -17.81 52.56 -0.56
C ILE A 10 -16.49 52.15 0.09
N SER A 11 -16.53 51.27 1.08
CA SER A 11 -15.36 50.60 1.61
C SER A 11 -14.97 49.45 0.68
N ILE A 12 -13.90 49.60 -0.07
CA ILE A 12 -13.25 48.56 -0.86
C ILE A 12 -12.46 47.67 0.13
N PRO A 13 -12.72 46.38 0.24
CA PRO A 13 -11.90 45.50 1.05
C PRO A 13 -10.50 45.40 0.40
N LEU A 14 -9.48 45.75 1.15
CA LEU A 14 -8.08 45.56 0.79
C LEU A 14 -7.80 44.03 0.79
N ALA A 15 -7.87 43.41 -0.38
CA ALA A 15 -7.41 42.03 -0.55
C ALA A 15 -5.90 42.00 -0.29
N LEU A 16 -5.48 41.43 0.81
CA LEU A 16 -4.11 41.06 1.08
C LEU A 16 -3.69 40.06 -0.02
N LEU A 17 -2.94 40.54 -1.01
CA LEU A 17 -2.16 39.70 -1.90
C LEU A 17 -1.09 39.02 -1.06
N VAL A 18 -1.39 37.81 -0.56
CA VAL A 18 -0.36 36.88 -0.10
C VAL A 18 0.47 36.57 -1.34
N SER A 19 1.69 37.11 -1.42
CA SER A 19 2.63 36.70 -2.45
C SER A 19 2.90 35.22 -2.28
N ALA A 20 2.39 34.40 -3.18
CA ALA A 20 2.81 33.01 -3.28
C ALA A 20 4.34 33.04 -3.47
N GLY A 21 5.08 32.46 -2.54
CA GLY A 21 6.50 32.22 -2.70
C GLY A 21 6.76 31.45 -4.00
N PRO A 22 8.00 31.42 -4.49
CA PRO A 22 8.33 30.65 -5.68
C PRO A 22 7.85 29.22 -5.49
N ALA A 23 7.11 28.68 -6.47
CA ALA A 23 6.66 27.29 -6.43
C ALA A 23 7.87 26.39 -6.14
N PRO A 24 7.75 25.42 -5.23
CA PRO A 24 8.86 24.51 -4.94
C PRO A 24 9.37 23.86 -6.21
N ALA A 25 10.67 23.57 -6.26
CA ALA A 25 11.28 22.93 -7.42
C ALA A 25 10.61 21.57 -7.65
N ALA A 26 10.18 21.31 -8.89
CA ALA A 26 9.61 20.02 -9.24
C ALA A 26 10.64 18.89 -9.01
N PRO A 27 10.23 17.72 -8.51
CA PRO A 27 11.10 16.56 -8.36
C PRO A 27 11.60 16.10 -9.74
N ASP A 28 12.64 15.25 -9.76
CA ASP A 28 13.18 14.64 -10.98
C ASP A 28 13.32 13.13 -10.73
N PHE A 29 12.19 12.40 -10.75
CA PHE A 29 12.19 10.95 -10.62
C PHE A 29 12.73 10.29 -11.89
N ARG A 30 13.66 9.37 -11.71
CA ARG A 30 14.26 8.55 -12.77
C ARG A 30 14.09 7.08 -12.45
N ASP A 31 13.84 6.27 -13.46
CA ASP A 31 13.92 4.83 -13.32
C ASP A 31 15.39 4.41 -13.39
N ILE A 32 15.89 3.89 -12.28
CA ILE A 32 17.27 3.42 -12.15
C ILE A 32 17.37 1.88 -12.13
N ALA A 33 16.28 1.17 -12.39
CA ALA A 33 16.21 -0.29 -12.24
C ALA A 33 17.31 -1.01 -13.03
N ALA A 34 17.55 -0.64 -14.28
CA ALA A 34 18.59 -1.26 -15.11
C ALA A 34 20.01 -1.00 -14.56
N GLU A 35 20.29 0.22 -14.11
CA GLU A 35 21.56 0.62 -13.51
C GLU A 35 21.76 -0.06 -12.15
N ALA A 36 20.68 -0.27 -11.41
CA ALA A 36 20.66 -0.97 -10.13
C ALA A 36 20.74 -2.50 -10.24
N GLY A 37 20.75 -3.07 -11.47
CA GLY A 37 20.86 -4.51 -11.69
C GLY A 37 19.53 -5.26 -11.80
N LEU A 38 18.39 -4.58 -11.82
CA LEU A 38 17.06 -5.18 -11.91
C LEU A 38 16.66 -5.42 -13.38
N THR A 39 17.27 -6.39 -14.03
CA THR A 39 17.14 -6.62 -15.48
C THR A 39 16.23 -7.80 -15.84
N GLN A 40 15.63 -8.46 -14.86
CA GLN A 40 14.78 -9.63 -15.10
C GLN A 40 13.36 -9.21 -15.45
N VAL A 41 12.77 -9.90 -16.44
CA VAL A 41 11.35 -9.73 -16.80
C VAL A 41 10.48 -10.61 -15.90
N PHE A 42 9.34 -10.09 -15.48
CA PHE A 42 8.37 -10.78 -14.62
C PHE A 42 7.12 -11.17 -15.42
N PRO A 43 7.05 -12.40 -15.94
CA PRO A 43 5.94 -12.88 -16.74
C PRO A 43 4.63 -12.93 -15.94
N ASN A 44 3.53 -12.53 -16.58
CA ASN A 44 2.18 -12.74 -16.04
C ASN A 44 1.15 -12.86 -17.17
N GLY A 45 1.00 -14.06 -17.71
CA GLY A 45 0.05 -14.36 -18.78
C GLY A 45 0.43 -13.78 -20.14
N GLY A 46 -0.52 -13.78 -21.08
CA GLY A 46 -0.30 -13.37 -22.46
C GLY A 46 0.07 -11.88 -22.60
N MET A 47 0.87 -11.54 -23.60
CA MET A 47 1.30 -10.17 -23.88
C MET A 47 0.30 -9.40 -24.76
N GLU A 48 -0.34 -10.06 -25.71
CA GLU A 48 -1.27 -9.43 -26.67
C GLU A 48 -2.75 -9.66 -26.30
N THR A 49 -3.01 -10.75 -25.56
CA THR A 49 -4.35 -11.13 -25.08
C THR A 49 -4.24 -11.82 -23.74
N LYS A 50 -5.25 -11.60 -22.88
CA LYS A 50 -5.39 -12.32 -21.60
C LYS A 50 -6.54 -13.31 -21.71
N GLN A 51 -6.28 -14.59 -21.43
CA GLN A 51 -7.30 -15.63 -21.49
C GLN A 51 -8.15 -15.69 -20.23
N TYR A 52 -7.57 -15.36 -19.09
CA TYR A 52 -8.21 -15.49 -17.79
C TYR A 52 -7.90 -14.29 -16.89
N ILE A 53 -8.79 -14.03 -15.94
CA ILE A 53 -8.65 -12.93 -14.98
C ILE A 53 -7.33 -12.99 -14.19
N ILE A 54 -6.83 -14.18 -13.88
CA ILE A 54 -5.57 -14.35 -13.16
C ILE A 54 -4.36 -13.78 -13.92
N GLU A 55 -4.45 -13.67 -15.23
CA GLU A 55 -3.41 -13.06 -16.07
C GLU A 55 -3.43 -11.53 -16.02
N THR A 56 -4.47 -10.93 -15.42
CA THR A 56 -4.67 -9.47 -15.44
C THR A 56 -4.23 -8.79 -14.16
N THR A 57 -4.33 -9.48 -13.02
CA THR A 57 -4.09 -8.89 -11.69
C THR A 57 -2.62 -8.61 -11.39
N GLY A 58 -1.69 -9.34 -12.00
CA GLY A 58 -0.26 -9.14 -11.75
C GLY A 58 0.18 -9.58 -10.36
N SER A 59 1.26 -9.02 -9.90
CA SER A 59 1.89 -9.42 -8.65
C SER A 59 2.47 -8.21 -7.90
N GLY A 60 2.67 -8.39 -6.59
CA GLY A 60 3.24 -7.39 -5.69
C GLY A 60 4.77 -7.30 -5.72
N ALA A 61 5.28 -6.38 -4.90
CA ALA A 61 6.70 -6.19 -4.63
C ALA A 61 6.90 -5.79 -3.16
N ALA A 62 8.12 -5.93 -2.63
CA ALA A 62 8.41 -5.60 -1.25
C ALA A 62 9.78 -4.93 -1.08
N PHE A 63 9.85 -3.98 -0.14
CA PHE A 63 11.08 -3.56 0.53
C PHE A 63 11.20 -4.29 1.86
N ILE A 64 12.32 -4.95 2.09
CA ILE A 64 12.60 -5.71 3.31
C ILE A 64 14.10 -5.65 3.65
N ASP A 65 14.45 -5.61 4.92
CA ASP A 65 15.81 -5.87 5.39
C ASP A 65 15.85 -7.34 5.86
N TYR A 66 16.14 -8.28 4.91
CA TYR A 66 16.07 -9.70 5.27
C TYR A 66 17.31 -10.19 6.03
N ASN A 67 18.46 -9.57 5.78
CA ASN A 67 19.74 -10.00 6.36
C ASN A 67 20.14 -9.18 7.61
N HIS A 68 19.28 -8.22 8.00
CA HIS A 68 19.44 -7.38 9.18
C HIS A 68 20.72 -6.52 9.16
N ASP A 69 21.10 -6.05 7.96
CA ASP A 69 22.27 -5.17 7.78
C ASP A 69 21.92 -3.67 7.80
N GLY A 70 20.63 -3.33 7.92
CA GLY A 70 20.12 -1.97 7.98
C GLY A 70 19.87 -1.33 6.62
N LEU A 71 20.07 -2.06 5.51
CA LEU A 71 19.73 -1.66 4.16
C LEU A 71 18.50 -2.42 3.68
N LEU A 72 17.63 -1.77 2.91
CA LEU A 72 16.47 -2.45 2.36
C LEU A 72 16.87 -3.22 1.11
N ASP A 73 16.46 -4.49 1.08
CA ASP A 73 16.50 -5.39 -0.05
C ASP A 73 15.18 -5.34 -0.81
N LEU A 74 15.15 -5.89 -2.03
CA LEU A 74 13.95 -5.89 -2.88
C LEU A 74 13.46 -7.32 -3.11
N PHE A 75 12.16 -7.55 -2.91
CA PHE A 75 11.54 -8.80 -3.29
C PHE A 75 10.43 -8.55 -4.31
N VAL A 76 10.56 -9.11 -5.51
CA VAL A 76 9.63 -8.90 -6.63
C VAL A 76 8.97 -10.22 -6.99
N LEU A 77 7.64 -10.23 -7.00
CA LEU A 77 6.86 -11.42 -7.29
C LEU A 77 6.63 -11.61 -8.79
N SER A 78 6.44 -12.86 -9.21
CA SER A 78 6.20 -13.24 -10.60
C SER A 78 4.94 -14.08 -10.74
N GLY A 79 4.26 -13.91 -11.87
CA GLY A 79 3.21 -14.82 -12.29
C GLY A 79 3.74 -16.14 -12.85
N LYS A 80 2.86 -16.94 -13.45
CA LYS A 80 3.20 -18.23 -14.04
C LYS A 80 4.24 -18.08 -15.16
N GLY A 81 5.24 -18.92 -15.13
CA GLY A 81 6.34 -18.93 -16.11
C GLY A 81 7.55 -18.10 -15.71
N GLY A 82 7.48 -17.38 -14.59
CA GLY A 82 8.58 -16.69 -13.96
C GLY A 82 8.94 -17.25 -12.58
N THR A 83 9.85 -16.60 -11.92
CA THR A 83 10.28 -16.90 -10.54
C THR A 83 10.33 -15.61 -9.76
N ASN A 84 9.83 -15.60 -8.54
CA ASN A 84 10.02 -14.49 -7.61
C ASN A 84 11.52 -14.22 -7.43
N ARG A 85 11.90 -12.95 -7.22
CA ARG A 85 13.32 -12.58 -7.10
C ARG A 85 13.56 -11.81 -5.81
N LEU A 86 14.57 -12.24 -5.05
CA LEU A 86 15.15 -11.48 -3.96
C LEU A 86 16.46 -10.87 -4.45
N TYR A 87 16.53 -9.55 -4.36
CA TYR A 87 17.70 -8.76 -4.72
C TYR A 87 18.29 -8.15 -3.45
N ARG A 88 19.49 -8.58 -3.08
CA ARG A 88 20.21 -8.03 -1.93
C ARG A 88 20.84 -6.70 -2.30
N ASN A 89 20.63 -5.70 -1.48
CA ASN A 89 21.28 -4.39 -1.54
C ASN A 89 22.76 -4.54 -1.15
N ASP A 90 23.68 -4.07 -1.96
CA ASP A 90 25.11 -4.11 -1.66
C ASP A 90 25.66 -2.81 -1.04
N GLY A 91 24.77 -1.83 -0.77
CA GLY A 91 25.11 -0.53 -0.19
C GLY A 91 25.73 0.47 -1.17
N SER A 92 25.89 0.11 -2.44
CA SER A 92 26.45 0.99 -3.48
C SER A 92 25.39 1.52 -4.45
N GLY A 93 24.11 1.22 -4.22
CA GLY A 93 23.00 1.50 -5.12
C GLY A 93 22.81 0.41 -6.19
N HIS A 94 23.50 -0.72 -6.05
CA HIS A 94 23.36 -1.90 -6.89
C HIS A 94 22.79 -3.08 -6.08
N PHE A 95 21.98 -3.91 -6.76
CA PHE A 95 21.32 -5.06 -6.15
C PHE A 95 21.78 -6.36 -6.83
N THR A 96 22.04 -7.37 -6.02
CA THR A 96 22.47 -8.70 -6.48
C THR A 96 21.34 -9.71 -6.30
N ASP A 97 20.95 -10.44 -7.36
CA ASP A 97 19.98 -11.53 -7.28
C ASP A 97 20.53 -12.69 -6.42
N VAL A 98 19.95 -12.87 -5.25
CA VAL A 98 20.30 -13.92 -4.28
C VAL A 98 19.16 -14.95 -4.10
N THR A 99 18.16 -14.95 -4.97
CA THR A 99 16.95 -15.78 -4.87
C THR A 99 17.24 -17.25 -4.60
N ARG A 100 18.15 -17.81 -5.35
CA ARG A 100 18.50 -19.24 -5.22
C ARG A 100 19.24 -19.53 -3.92
N GLU A 101 20.18 -18.67 -3.57
CA GLU A 101 20.97 -18.77 -2.33
C GLU A 101 20.07 -18.63 -1.10
N ALA A 102 19.11 -17.71 -1.19
CA ALA A 102 18.13 -17.45 -0.14
C ALA A 102 17.01 -18.50 -0.07
N GLY A 103 16.93 -19.47 -0.99
CA GLY A 103 15.91 -20.54 -0.95
C GLY A 103 14.50 -20.12 -1.36
N LEU A 104 14.36 -18.98 -2.07
CA LEU A 104 13.05 -18.42 -2.46
C LEU A 104 12.60 -18.78 -3.88
N THR A 105 13.15 -19.85 -4.47
CA THR A 105 12.71 -20.32 -5.78
C THR A 105 11.29 -20.89 -5.71
N SER A 106 10.38 -20.34 -6.51
CA SER A 106 9.00 -20.79 -6.62
C SER A 106 8.53 -20.65 -8.06
N ASP A 107 7.69 -21.59 -8.53
CA ASP A 107 7.01 -21.56 -9.81
C ASP A 107 5.50 -21.31 -9.66
N ALA A 108 5.05 -20.94 -8.46
CA ALA A 108 3.68 -20.61 -8.17
C ALA A 108 3.23 -19.36 -8.95
N TRP A 109 1.94 -19.22 -9.19
CA TRP A 109 1.39 -17.97 -9.70
C TRP A 109 1.20 -17.01 -8.54
N SER A 110 2.29 -16.31 -8.17
CA SER A 110 2.33 -15.43 -7.01
C SER A 110 1.50 -14.17 -7.23
N GLN A 111 0.86 -13.69 -6.16
CA GLN A 111 0.02 -12.51 -6.16
C GLN A 111 0.55 -11.45 -5.20
N GLY A 112 0.46 -11.67 -3.90
CA GLY A 112 0.81 -10.72 -2.86
C GLY A 112 1.95 -11.16 -1.97
N VAL A 113 2.52 -10.20 -1.27
CA VAL A 113 3.56 -10.39 -0.25
C VAL A 113 3.29 -9.52 0.95
N CYS A 114 3.49 -10.06 2.14
CA CYS A 114 3.60 -9.31 3.38
C CYS A 114 4.77 -9.83 4.23
N ALA A 115 5.33 -8.94 5.05
CA ALA A 115 6.52 -9.22 5.85
C ALA A 115 6.29 -8.90 7.33
N GLY A 116 6.92 -9.67 8.19
CA GLY A 116 6.90 -9.52 9.65
C GLY A 116 7.64 -10.67 10.30
N ASP A 117 8.12 -10.50 11.51
CA ASP A 117 8.79 -11.51 12.33
C ASP A 117 7.73 -12.29 13.11
N PHE A 118 7.19 -13.39 12.50
CA PHE A 118 6.04 -14.10 13.06
C PHE A 118 6.37 -14.97 14.27
N ASP A 119 7.64 -15.39 14.42
CA ASP A 119 8.09 -16.20 15.54
C ASP A 119 8.93 -15.41 16.56
N ASN A 120 9.04 -14.08 16.38
CA ASN A 120 9.75 -13.15 17.25
C ASN A 120 11.25 -13.49 17.43
N ASP A 121 11.90 -14.12 16.43
CA ASP A 121 13.32 -14.48 16.50
C ASP A 121 14.27 -13.33 16.12
N GLY A 122 13.74 -12.23 15.60
CA GLY A 122 14.45 -11.00 15.23
C GLY A 122 14.76 -10.88 13.76
N PHE A 123 14.32 -11.81 12.92
CA PHE A 123 14.49 -11.76 11.49
C PHE A 123 13.13 -11.65 10.76
N THR A 124 13.10 -10.87 9.69
CA THR A 124 11.87 -10.64 8.94
C THR A 124 11.52 -11.86 8.10
N ASP A 125 10.34 -12.43 8.33
CA ASP A 125 9.75 -13.53 7.57
C ASP A 125 8.86 -13.00 6.45
N LEU A 126 8.46 -13.89 5.53
CA LEU A 126 7.65 -13.55 4.37
C LEU A 126 6.44 -14.48 4.23
N VAL A 127 5.29 -13.90 3.96
CA VAL A 127 4.16 -14.63 3.37
C VAL A 127 4.02 -14.25 1.91
N VAL A 128 3.94 -15.23 1.05
CA VAL A 128 3.60 -15.08 -0.37
C VAL A 128 2.26 -15.72 -0.62
N THR A 129 1.30 -14.93 -1.10
CA THR A 129 -0.01 -15.44 -1.54
C THR A 129 0.05 -15.80 -3.02
N SER A 130 -0.70 -16.82 -3.42
CA SER A 130 -0.70 -17.32 -4.79
C SER A 130 -2.07 -17.88 -5.16
N TRP A 131 -2.30 -18.05 -6.47
CA TRP A 131 -3.32 -19.00 -6.87
C TRP A 131 -2.82 -20.42 -6.55
N GLY A 132 -3.58 -21.11 -5.74
CA GLY A 132 -3.23 -22.45 -5.24
C GLY A 132 -3.04 -22.50 -3.73
N GLY A 133 -2.56 -21.42 -3.11
CA GLY A 133 -2.33 -21.42 -1.66
C GLY A 133 -1.50 -20.23 -1.15
N ILE A 134 -1.09 -20.35 0.09
CA ILE A 134 -0.21 -19.42 0.80
C ILE A 134 1.14 -20.13 0.97
N THR A 135 2.23 -19.38 0.98
CA THR A 135 3.54 -19.89 1.38
C THR A 135 4.11 -19.00 2.48
N LEU A 136 4.37 -19.59 3.65
CA LEU A 136 5.10 -18.95 4.73
C LEU A 136 6.57 -19.35 4.65
N TYR A 137 7.43 -18.36 4.47
CA TYR A 137 8.87 -18.50 4.45
C TYR A 137 9.44 -17.96 5.76
N ARG A 138 9.97 -18.84 6.60
CA ARG A 138 10.70 -18.48 7.79
C ARG A 138 12.12 -18.07 7.42
N ASN A 139 12.56 -16.93 7.91
CA ASN A 139 13.94 -16.45 7.76
C ASN A 139 14.86 -17.14 8.77
N VAL A 140 15.92 -17.76 8.32
CA VAL A 140 16.89 -18.44 9.16
C VAL A 140 18.14 -17.57 9.29
N GLU A 141 18.21 -16.82 10.39
CA GLU A 141 19.36 -15.99 10.79
C GLU A 141 19.81 -14.99 9.70
N GLY A 142 18.88 -14.43 8.89
CA GLY A 142 19.20 -13.47 7.83
C GLY A 142 19.98 -14.05 6.65
N ARG A 143 20.04 -15.38 6.51
CA ARG A 143 20.87 -16.04 5.50
C ARG A 143 20.07 -16.72 4.41
N ARG A 144 18.93 -17.29 4.76
CA ARG A 144 18.05 -18.05 3.86
C ARG A 144 16.65 -18.15 4.41
N PHE A 145 15.72 -18.51 3.56
CA PHE A 145 14.35 -18.78 3.93
C PHE A 145 14.05 -20.28 3.83
N GLU A 146 13.21 -20.76 4.73
CA GLU A 146 12.67 -22.12 4.75
C GLU A 146 11.14 -22.05 4.59
N ASN A 147 10.59 -22.83 3.66
CA ASN A 147 9.15 -22.97 3.54
C ASN A 147 8.61 -23.80 4.71
N VAL A 148 7.94 -23.14 5.62
CA VAL A 148 7.35 -23.76 6.84
C VAL A 148 5.82 -23.85 6.80
N THR A 149 5.20 -23.60 5.65
CA THR A 149 3.74 -23.52 5.48
C THR A 149 3.01 -24.71 6.09
N ARG A 150 3.48 -25.93 5.83
CA ARG A 150 2.86 -27.15 6.34
C ARG A 150 3.05 -27.31 7.85
N GLN A 151 4.24 -27.01 8.34
CA GLN A 151 4.57 -27.03 9.77
C GLN A 151 3.74 -26.01 10.54
N ALA A 152 3.51 -24.85 9.91
CA ALA A 152 2.70 -23.76 10.45
C ALA A 152 1.18 -23.98 10.32
N HIS A 153 0.72 -25.11 9.77
CA HIS A 153 -0.70 -25.43 9.53
C HIS A 153 -1.43 -24.41 8.64
N LEU A 154 -0.71 -23.79 7.71
CA LEU A 154 -1.27 -22.86 6.72
C LEU A 154 -1.65 -23.55 5.41
N ASP A 155 -1.56 -24.88 5.34
CA ASP A 155 -2.05 -25.67 4.21
C ASP A 155 -3.56 -25.52 4.07
N GLN A 156 -4.01 -24.90 2.98
CA GLN A 156 -5.42 -24.70 2.73
C GLN A 156 -6.05 -25.99 2.19
N SER A 157 -7.24 -26.31 2.68
CA SER A 157 -7.96 -27.54 2.29
C SER A 157 -8.46 -27.52 0.84
N ARG A 158 -8.38 -26.40 0.15
CA ARG A 158 -8.79 -26.20 -1.25
C ARG A 158 -7.91 -25.17 -1.94
N VAL A 159 -7.84 -25.24 -3.26
CA VAL A 159 -7.23 -24.22 -4.09
C VAL A 159 -8.00 -22.90 -3.92
N ARG A 160 -7.30 -21.84 -3.58
CA ARG A 160 -7.82 -20.47 -3.45
C ARG A 160 -7.06 -19.53 -4.36
N TYR A 161 -7.70 -18.43 -4.71
CA TYR A 161 -7.07 -17.30 -5.35
C TYR A 161 -6.79 -16.24 -4.26
N ASN A 162 -5.73 -16.48 -3.49
CA ASN A 162 -5.29 -15.57 -2.45
C ASN A 162 -4.65 -14.34 -3.10
N THR A 163 -4.96 -13.16 -2.57
CA THR A 163 -4.52 -11.87 -3.09
C THR A 163 -3.70 -11.12 -2.04
N GLY A 164 -4.17 -10.01 -1.50
CA GLY A 164 -3.46 -9.27 -0.46
C GLY A 164 -3.32 -10.05 0.85
N CYS A 165 -2.25 -9.79 1.58
CA CYS A 165 -2.07 -10.27 2.94
C CYS A 165 -1.51 -9.16 3.84
N ALA A 166 -1.66 -9.33 5.13
CA ALA A 166 -1.02 -8.52 6.14
C ALA A 166 -0.79 -9.33 7.41
N PHE A 167 0.36 -9.17 8.03
CA PHE A 167 0.55 -9.52 9.43
C PHE A 167 -0.06 -8.44 10.32
N LEU A 168 -0.67 -8.84 11.42
CA LEU A 168 -1.23 -7.96 12.43
C LEU A 168 -1.27 -8.69 13.78
N ASP A 169 -1.29 -7.95 14.85
CA ASP A 169 -1.52 -8.47 16.20
C ASP A 169 -2.93 -8.01 16.61
N TYR A 170 -3.96 -8.83 16.25
CA TYR A 170 -5.35 -8.39 16.41
C TYR A 170 -5.88 -8.50 17.84
N ASP A 171 -5.28 -9.34 18.67
CA ASP A 171 -5.69 -9.55 20.06
C ASP A 171 -4.69 -8.98 21.08
N ASN A 172 -3.64 -8.30 20.59
CA ASN A 172 -2.58 -7.64 21.37
C ASN A 172 -1.83 -8.62 22.31
N ASP A 173 -1.62 -9.87 21.84
CA ASP A 173 -0.89 -10.89 22.61
C ASP A 173 0.63 -10.89 22.34
N GLY A 174 1.10 -9.99 21.45
CA GLY A 174 2.50 -9.81 21.09
C GLY A 174 2.98 -10.76 19.99
N LYS A 175 2.09 -11.47 19.33
CA LYS A 175 2.39 -12.36 18.19
C LYS A 175 1.71 -11.85 16.94
N LEU A 176 2.33 -12.07 15.79
CA LEU A 176 1.78 -11.67 14.52
C LEU A 176 0.84 -12.72 13.96
N ASP A 177 -0.43 -12.40 13.89
CA ASP A 177 -1.47 -13.13 13.17
C ASP A 177 -1.41 -12.82 11.68
N LEU A 178 -2.15 -13.56 10.85
CA LEU A 178 -2.13 -13.41 9.41
C LEU A 178 -3.54 -13.25 8.82
N PHE A 179 -3.80 -12.10 8.21
CA PHE A 179 -4.99 -11.90 7.37
C PHE A 179 -4.65 -12.11 5.90
N VAL A 180 -5.55 -12.79 5.15
CA VAL A 180 -5.42 -13.01 3.71
C VAL A 180 -6.74 -12.73 3.01
N ALA A 181 -6.70 -11.82 2.04
CA ALA A 181 -7.82 -11.56 1.15
C ALA A 181 -7.92 -12.63 0.05
N ASN A 182 -9.14 -12.89 -0.40
CA ASN A 182 -9.44 -13.82 -1.48
C ASN A 182 -10.33 -13.15 -2.53
N TYR A 183 -10.05 -13.46 -3.81
CA TYR A 183 -10.70 -12.79 -4.93
C TYR A 183 -11.89 -13.57 -5.47
N VAL A 184 -11.63 -14.54 -6.33
CA VAL A 184 -12.65 -15.38 -6.96
C VAL A 184 -12.31 -16.86 -6.78
N LYS A 185 -13.30 -17.74 -6.79
CA LYS A 185 -13.07 -19.18 -6.93
C LYS A 185 -12.74 -19.46 -8.40
N PHE A 186 -11.45 -19.38 -8.72
CA PHE A 186 -10.95 -19.54 -10.07
C PHE A 186 -10.57 -21.00 -10.36
N ASP A 187 -11.04 -21.51 -11.51
CA ASP A 187 -10.69 -22.81 -12.02
C ASP A 187 -10.57 -22.73 -13.56
N PHE A 188 -9.46 -23.17 -14.11
CA PHE A 188 -9.20 -23.17 -15.56
C PHE A 188 -10.21 -23.98 -16.37
N ALA A 189 -10.81 -25.02 -15.78
CA ALA A 189 -11.77 -25.88 -16.47
C ALA A 189 -13.16 -25.25 -16.58
N THR A 190 -13.54 -24.39 -15.65
CA THR A 190 -14.89 -23.83 -15.54
C THR A 190 -14.99 -22.33 -15.78
N THR A 191 -13.85 -21.60 -15.70
CA THR A 191 -13.83 -20.17 -15.96
C THR A 191 -13.98 -19.88 -17.45
N PRO A 192 -14.99 -19.10 -17.86
CA PRO A 192 -15.23 -18.76 -19.27
C PRO A 192 -14.04 -18.01 -19.90
N LYS A 193 -13.84 -18.19 -21.19
CA LYS A 193 -12.85 -17.52 -22.00
C LYS A 193 -13.38 -16.22 -22.61
N PRO A 194 -12.51 -15.37 -23.20
CA PRO A 194 -12.91 -14.14 -23.86
C PRO A 194 -14.10 -14.34 -24.81
N GLY A 195 -15.13 -13.50 -24.64
CA GLY A 195 -16.33 -13.51 -25.47
C GLY A 195 -17.37 -14.59 -25.17
N GLU A 196 -17.13 -15.55 -24.26
CA GLU A 196 -18.04 -16.68 -24.03
C GLU A 196 -19.29 -16.31 -23.20
N ASN A 197 -19.29 -15.19 -22.48
CA ASN A 197 -20.48 -14.69 -21.78
C ASN A 197 -20.51 -13.16 -21.72
N PRO A 198 -21.61 -12.52 -21.24
CA PRO A 198 -21.74 -11.06 -21.20
C PRO A 198 -20.66 -10.34 -20.37
N TYR A 199 -20.05 -10.99 -19.40
CA TYR A 199 -19.00 -10.39 -18.54
C TYR A 199 -17.59 -10.54 -19.11
N CYS A 200 -17.44 -11.09 -20.32
CA CYS A 200 -16.17 -11.30 -21.02
C CYS A 200 -16.01 -10.32 -22.21
N TRP A 201 -16.56 -9.12 -22.06
CA TRP A 201 -16.52 -8.06 -23.06
C TRP A 201 -16.16 -6.72 -22.43
N TYR A 202 -15.30 -5.98 -23.08
CA TYR A 202 -14.98 -4.59 -22.75
C TYR A 202 -15.07 -3.74 -24.03
N ARG A 203 -16.05 -2.81 -24.11
CA ARG A 203 -16.24 -1.92 -25.28
C ARG A 203 -16.13 -2.67 -26.62
N ASP A 204 -16.92 -3.66 -26.86
CA ASP A 204 -16.93 -4.49 -28.09
C ASP A 204 -15.69 -5.37 -28.32
N LEU A 205 -14.73 -5.41 -27.41
CA LEU A 205 -13.62 -6.36 -27.42
C LEU A 205 -13.95 -7.59 -26.60
N ALA A 206 -13.71 -8.77 -27.16
CA ALA A 206 -13.70 -10.00 -26.38
C ALA A 206 -12.44 -10.02 -25.51
N VAL A 207 -12.63 -10.05 -24.18
CA VAL A 207 -11.56 -10.00 -23.17
C VAL A 207 -11.77 -11.07 -22.11
N SER A 208 -10.77 -11.32 -21.28
CA SER A 208 -10.93 -12.22 -20.12
C SER A 208 -12.07 -11.79 -19.22
N CYS A 209 -12.85 -12.73 -18.75
CA CYS A 209 -14.00 -12.48 -17.88
C CYS A 209 -13.53 -12.02 -16.51
N GLY A 210 -14.16 -11.03 -15.93
CA GLY A 210 -13.73 -10.65 -14.65
C GLY A 210 -14.60 -9.72 -13.88
N PRO A 211 -14.50 -9.62 -12.56
CA PRO A 211 -14.76 -10.72 -11.64
C PRO A 211 -16.24 -11.10 -11.64
N ARG A 212 -17.12 -10.16 -12.15
CA ARG A 212 -18.58 -10.41 -12.23
C ARG A 212 -18.87 -11.69 -13.01
N GLY A 213 -19.81 -12.48 -12.46
CA GLY A 213 -20.16 -13.76 -13.04
C GLY A 213 -19.25 -14.93 -12.61
N LEU A 214 -18.16 -14.66 -11.88
CA LEU A 214 -17.34 -15.67 -11.22
C LEU A 214 -17.78 -15.85 -9.76
N PRO A 215 -17.62 -17.05 -9.17
CA PRO A 215 -18.00 -17.26 -7.79
C PRO A 215 -17.09 -16.51 -6.81
N PHE A 216 -17.67 -15.93 -5.76
CA PHE A 216 -16.94 -15.26 -4.68
C PHE A 216 -16.12 -16.24 -3.84
N ASP A 217 -15.03 -15.77 -3.24
CA ASP A 217 -14.34 -16.45 -2.15
C ASP A 217 -14.31 -15.57 -0.90
N ARG A 218 -14.04 -16.16 0.27
CA ARG A 218 -14.08 -15.50 1.57
C ARG A 218 -12.67 -15.19 2.04
N ASN A 219 -12.49 -14.06 2.70
CA ASN A 219 -11.25 -13.71 3.39
C ASN A 219 -11.00 -14.67 4.56
N VAL A 220 -9.74 -14.79 4.96
CA VAL A 220 -9.33 -15.68 6.07
C VAL A 220 -8.45 -14.93 7.06
N LEU A 221 -8.58 -15.32 8.34
CA LEU A 221 -7.75 -14.88 9.44
C LEU A 221 -7.19 -16.10 10.16
N PHE A 222 -5.88 -16.12 10.32
CA PHE A 222 -5.14 -17.13 11.05
C PHE A 222 -4.57 -16.54 12.33
N HIS A 223 -4.92 -17.12 13.48
CA HIS A 223 -4.35 -16.78 14.78
C HIS A 223 -3.02 -17.51 14.99
N ASN A 224 -2.00 -16.79 15.42
CA ASN A 224 -0.67 -17.34 15.73
C ASN A 224 -0.65 -17.93 17.15
N ASN A 225 -0.48 -19.25 17.25
CA ASN A 225 -0.48 -19.94 18.53
C ASN A 225 0.79 -19.71 19.38
N GLY A 226 1.82 -19.05 18.82
CA GLY A 226 3.09 -18.75 19.49
C GLY A 226 4.07 -19.95 19.60
N ASP A 227 3.75 -21.05 18.94
CA ASP A 227 4.59 -22.25 18.87
C ASP A 227 5.07 -22.57 17.45
N GLY A 228 4.93 -21.58 16.54
CA GLY A 228 5.23 -21.68 15.12
C GLY A 228 4.08 -22.22 14.28
N THR A 229 2.90 -22.42 14.88
CA THR A 229 1.68 -22.87 14.18
C THR A 229 0.59 -21.80 14.20
N PHE A 230 -0.36 -21.92 13.26
CA PHE A 230 -1.51 -21.04 13.15
C PHE A 230 -2.81 -21.83 13.22
N THR A 231 -3.88 -21.17 13.70
CA THR A 231 -5.25 -21.69 13.73
C THR A 231 -6.14 -20.83 12.85
N ASP A 232 -6.89 -21.42 11.91
CA ASP A 232 -7.91 -20.69 11.13
C ASP A 232 -9.06 -20.28 12.06
N VAL A 233 -9.21 -18.99 12.30
CA VAL A 233 -10.25 -18.39 13.15
C VAL A 233 -11.25 -17.57 12.34
N SER A 234 -11.27 -17.69 11.02
CA SER A 234 -12.05 -16.87 10.10
C SER A 234 -13.56 -16.84 10.42
N ASP A 235 -14.14 -18.01 10.77
CA ASP A 235 -15.56 -18.10 11.13
C ASP A 235 -15.81 -17.59 12.54
N ALA A 236 -14.95 -17.93 13.50
CA ALA A 236 -15.07 -17.51 14.90
C ALA A 236 -14.90 -16.00 15.06
N SER A 237 -13.94 -15.42 14.36
CA SER A 237 -13.66 -13.98 14.38
C SER A 237 -14.69 -13.13 13.60
N GLY A 238 -15.51 -13.75 12.74
CA GLY A 238 -16.47 -13.06 11.90
C GLY A 238 -15.93 -12.54 10.57
N ILE A 239 -14.65 -12.73 10.28
CA ILE A 239 -13.98 -12.30 9.04
C ILE A 239 -14.60 -12.97 7.79
N SER A 240 -15.04 -14.21 7.90
CA SER A 240 -15.66 -14.96 6.79
C SER A 240 -17.12 -14.60 6.50
N LYS A 241 -17.77 -13.78 7.33
CA LYS A 241 -19.22 -13.44 7.21
C LYS A 241 -19.59 -12.70 5.92
N PRO A 242 -18.82 -11.74 5.40
CA PRO A 242 -19.08 -11.18 4.08
C PRO A 242 -18.85 -12.23 3.00
N GLU A 243 -19.94 -12.72 2.37
CA GLU A 243 -19.89 -13.86 1.44
C GLU A 243 -19.78 -13.43 -0.04
N GLN A 244 -20.04 -12.16 -0.35
CA GLN A 244 -20.16 -11.66 -1.72
C GLN A 244 -19.21 -10.50 -1.97
N SER A 245 -17.92 -10.79 -1.95
CA SER A 245 -16.88 -9.79 -2.19
C SER A 245 -15.74 -10.34 -3.06
N TYR A 246 -15.18 -9.47 -3.90
CA TYR A 246 -14.01 -9.76 -4.73
C TYR A 246 -12.84 -8.95 -4.18
N CYS A 247 -12.16 -9.47 -3.16
CA CYS A 247 -11.18 -8.69 -2.43
C CYS A 247 -9.76 -8.81 -3.01
N LEU A 248 -9.03 -7.69 -3.05
CA LEU A 248 -7.68 -7.60 -3.58
C LEU A 248 -6.67 -7.18 -2.52
N SER A 249 -6.65 -5.92 -2.13
CA SER A 249 -5.62 -5.40 -1.22
C SER A 249 -6.12 -5.26 0.20
N VAL A 250 -5.20 -5.45 1.15
CA VAL A 250 -5.43 -5.36 2.59
C VAL A 250 -4.66 -4.18 3.15
N LEU A 251 -5.29 -3.43 4.03
CA LEU A 251 -4.69 -2.34 4.79
C LEU A 251 -5.09 -2.49 6.25
N THR A 252 -4.12 -2.55 7.14
CA THR A 252 -4.34 -2.59 8.59
C THR A 252 -4.10 -1.22 9.22
N GLY A 253 -4.78 -0.93 10.34
CA GLY A 253 -4.55 0.29 11.11
C GLY A 253 -5.62 0.50 12.18
N ASP A 254 -5.30 1.33 13.17
CA ASP A 254 -6.26 1.74 14.20
C ASP A 254 -7.07 2.95 13.71
N PHE A 255 -8.08 2.67 12.85
CA PHE A 255 -8.87 3.74 12.20
C PHE A 255 -9.82 4.45 13.15
N ASN A 256 -10.24 3.81 14.22
CA ASN A 256 -11.12 4.40 15.22
C ASN A 256 -10.37 4.98 16.44
N GLN A 257 -9.05 4.81 16.49
CA GLN A 257 -8.12 5.28 17.53
C GLN A 257 -8.44 4.71 18.92
N ASP A 258 -8.85 3.44 18.99
CA ASP A 258 -9.18 2.75 20.24
C ASP A 258 -8.06 1.82 20.75
N GLY A 259 -6.94 1.76 20.05
CA GLY A 259 -5.77 0.95 20.44
C GLY A 259 -5.77 -0.46 19.88
N ARG A 260 -6.67 -0.77 18.97
CA ARG A 260 -6.78 -2.10 18.34
C ARG A 260 -6.68 -1.97 16.83
N THR A 261 -6.07 -2.96 16.21
CA THR A 261 -5.91 -2.99 14.76
C THR A 261 -7.20 -3.38 14.07
N ASP A 262 -7.73 -2.48 13.23
CA ASP A 262 -8.83 -2.71 12.29
C ASP A 262 -8.27 -3.15 10.93
N ILE A 263 -9.15 -3.63 10.01
CA ILE A 263 -8.75 -4.10 8.69
C ILE A 263 -9.66 -3.49 7.62
N PHE A 264 -9.08 -2.73 6.69
CA PHE A 264 -9.76 -2.29 5.48
C PHE A 264 -9.34 -3.19 4.30
N VAL A 265 -10.31 -3.58 3.46
CA VAL A 265 -10.06 -4.41 2.28
C VAL A 265 -10.65 -3.75 1.05
N ALA A 266 -9.79 -3.42 0.09
CA ALA A 266 -10.22 -2.94 -1.22
C ALA A 266 -10.76 -4.11 -2.05
N CYS A 267 -12.01 -3.98 -2.51
CA CYS A 267 -12.70 -5.03 -3.26
C CYS A 267 -13.11 -4.51 -4.65
N ASP A 268 -12.94 -5.37 -5.67
CA ASP A 268 -13.22 -5.07 -7.08
C ASP A 268 -14.70 -5.26 -7.39
N GLN A 269 -15.38 -4.22 -7.89
CA GLN A 269 -16.80 -4.21 -8.31
C GLN A 269 -17.80 -4.64 -7.22
N THR A 270 -17.36 -4.74 -5.98
CA THR A 270 -18.17 -4.98 -4.79
C THR A 270 -17.83 -3.93 -3.73
N PRO A 271 -18.70 -3.70 -2.73
CA PRO A 271 -18.36 -2.81 -1.62
C PRO A 271 -17.02 -3.18 -0.99
N SER A 272 -16.18 -2.19 -0.67
CA SER A 272 -15.01 -2.42 0.19
C SER A 272 -15.47 -2.85 1.58
N LEU A 273 -14.61 -3.56 2.30
CA LEU A 273 -14.89 -4.04 3.64
C LEU A 273 -14.07 -3.27 4.67
N LEU A 274 -14.67 -3.00 5.82
CA LEU A 274 -13.99 -2.41 6.97
C LEU A 274 -14.38 -3.23 8.22
N TYR A 275 -13.46 -4.06 8.65
CA TYR A 275 -13.62 -4.87 9.85
C TYR A 275 -13.11 -4.09 11.06
N ILE A 276 -14.02 -3.69 11.94
CA ILE A 276 -13.72 -3.02 13.21
C ILE A 276 -13.47 -4.07 14.28
N ASN A 277 -12.32 -4.00 14.92
CA ASN A 277 -11.89 -4.90 15.98
C ASN A 277 -12.64 -4.63 17.29
N ARG A 278 -13.31 -5.63 17.84
CA ARG A 278 -14.12 -5.50 19.07
C ARG A 278 -13.33 -5.73 20.36
N GLY A 279 -12.07 -6.18 20.26
CA GLY A 279 -11.22 -6.45 21.42
C GLY A 279 -11.56 -7.73 22.19
N ASP A 280 -12.42 -8.57 21.64
CA ASP A 280 -12.82 -9.88 22.20
C ASP A 280 -12.46 -11.04 21.28
N GLY A 281 -11.53 -10.82 20.34
CA GLY A 281 -11.15 -11.76 19.30
C GLY A 281 -12.08 -11.77 18.08
N THR A 282 -13.08 -10.87 18.03
CA THR A 282 -14.03 -10.77 16.92
C THR A 282 -14.01 -9.43 16.22
N PHE A 283 -14.47 -9.43 14.96
CA PHE A 283 -14.60 -8.24 14.13
C PHE A 283 -16.06 -8.02 13.70
N SER A 284 -16.40 -6.75 13.50
CA SER A 284 -17.66 -6.35 12.89
C SER A 284 -17.37 -5.70 11.54
N GLU A 285 -17.97 -6.20 10.44
CA GLU A 285 -17.90 -5.52 9.16
C GLU A 285 -18.83 -4.30 9.19
N GLU A 286 -18.27 -3.10 9.03
CA GLU A 286 -18.98 -1.83 9.22
C GLU A 286 -18.73 -0.80 8.10
N ALA A 287 -18.16 -1.19 6.96
CA ALA A 287 -17.81 -0.25 5.88
C ALA A 287 -18.99 0.59 5.40
N LEU A 288 -20.17 -0.04 5.24
CA LEU A 288 -21.38 0.68 4.84
C LEU A 288 -21.81 1.72 5.90
N LEU A 289 -21.79 1.35 7.16
CA LEU A 289 -22.21 2.23 8.27
C LEU A 289 -21.26 3.40 8.47
N ARG A 290 -19.97 3.18 8.13
CA ARG A 290 -18.89 4.13 8.35
C ARG A 290 -18.48 4.93 7.11
N GLY A 291 -19.19 4.76 5.99
CA GLY A 291 -18.96 5.53 4.77
C GLY A 291 -17.75 5.09 3.94
N ALA A 292 -17.16 3.91 4.21
CA ALA A 292 -15.96 3.40 3.50
C ALA A 292 -16.25 2.32 2.44
N ALA A 293 -17.54 1.96 2.22
CA ALA A 293 -17.94 0.89 1.31
C ALA A 293 -18.01 1.33 -0.17
N PHE A 294 -18.47 2.56 -0.41
CA PHE A 294 -18.88 3.10 -1.71
C PHE A 294 -18.20 4.44 -1.99
N ASP A 295 -18.34 4.95 -3.22
CA ASP A 295 -18.03 6.34 -3.55
C ASP A 295 -19.12 7.30 -3.02
N GLU A 296 -18.94 8.60 -3.22
CA GLU A 296 -19.89 9.66 -2.83
C GLU A 296 -21.30 9.49 -3.41
N ASN A 297 -21.45 8.72 -4.52
CA ASN A 297 -22.73 8.47 -5.19
C ASN A 297 -23.37 7.13 -4.75
N GLY A 298 -22.78 6.41 -3.80
CA GLY A 298 -23.24 5.11 -3.36
C GLY A 298 -22.96 3.97 -4.35
N LYS A 299 -21.95 4.11 -5.24
CA LYS A 299 -21.55 3.09 -6.20
C LYS A 299 -20.41 2.25 -5.66
N ALA A 300 -20.53 0.92 -5.76
CA ALA A 300 -19.41 0.02 -5.56
C ALA A 300 -18.42 0.19 -6.72
N MET A 301 -17.19 0.55 -6.39
CA MET A 301 -16.12 0.79 -7.35
C MET A 301 -15.23 -0.45 -7.48
N SER A 302 -14.39 -0.48 -8.50
CA SER A 302 -13.42 -1.56 -8.71
C SER A 302 -12.14 -1.25 -7.94
N GLY A 303 -12.19 -1.42 -6.62
CA GLY A 303 -11.06 -1.12 -5.72
C GLY A 303 -9.93 -2.12 -5.85
N MET A 304 -8.70 -1.62 -6.07
CA MET A 304 -7.50 -2.44 -6.25
C MET A 304 -6.46 -2.22 -5.15
N GLY A 305 -5.69 -1.14 -5.19
CA GLY A 305 -4.74 -0.79 -4.14
C GLY A 305 -5.36 0.06 -3.03
N ALA A 306 -4.76 0.03 -1.84
CA ALA A 306 -5.15 0.88 -0.72
C ALA A 306 -3.93 1.37 0.06
N ALA A 307 -3.97 2.61 0.53
CA ALA A 307 -2.95 3.22 1.36
C ALA A 307 -3.57 4.09 2.45
N SER A 308 -2.89 4.27 3.57
CA SER A 308 -3.34 5.14 4.66
C SER A 308 -2.26 6.12 5.07
N ALA A 309 -2.68 7.36 5.33
CA ALA A 309 -1.91 8.41 5.99
C ALA A 309 -2.84 9.47 6.56
N ASP A 310 -2.35 10.28 7.46
CA ASP A 310 -2.96 11.55 7.86
C ASP A 310 -2.57 12.62 6.83
N TYR A 311 -3.35 12.74 5.73
CA TYR A 311 -2.97 13.61 4.62
C TYR A 311 -3.26 15.09 4.88
N ASP A 312 -4.20 15.41 5.76
CA ASP A 312 -4.62 16.80 6.04
C ASP A 312 -4.12 17.31 7.40
N GLY A 313 -3.36 16.50 8.15
CA GLY A 313 -2.70 16.87 9.41
C GLY A 313 -3.68 17.00 10.57
N ASP A 314 -4.85 16.35 10.52
CA ASP A 314 -5.87 16.42 11.57
C ASP A 314 -5.66 15.36 12.67
N GLY A 315 -4.64 14.51 12.55
CA GLY A 315 -4.26 13.50 13.53
C GLY A 315 -5.06 12.21 13.43
N LYS A 316 -5.71 11.93 12.29
CA LYS A 316 -6.48 10.71 12.04
C LYS A 316 -6.00 10.01 10.76
N PRO A 317 -5.96 8.68 10.73
CA PRO A 317 -5.57 7.95 9.53
C PRO A 317 -6.70 7.96 8.49
N ASP A 318 -6.42 8.53 7.31
CA ASP A 318 -7.30 8.53 6.15
C ASP A 318 -6.97 7.34 5.24
N ILE A 319 -7.86 7.04 4.27
CA ILE A 319 -7.69 5.92 3.35
C ILE A 319 -7.78 6.42 1.91
N PHE A 320 -6.77 6.11 1.10
CA PHE A 320 -6.82 6.24 -0.36
C PHE A 320 -6.99 4.87 -1.00
N ARG A 321 -7.82 4.77 -2.04
CA ARG A 321 -8.09 3.55 -2.82
C ARG A 321 -8.02 3.84 -4.31
N SER A 322 -7.24 3.05 -5.04
CA SER A 322 -7.20 3.07 -6.50
C SER A 322 -8.35 2.30 -7.12
N ASN A 323 -8.81 2.73 -8.30
CA ASN A 323 -9.98 2.18 -8.97
C ASN A 323 -9.73 1.93 -10.48
N PHE A 324 -10.72 1.34 -11.15
CA PHE A 324 -10.69 1.02 -12.58
C PHE A 324 -10.94 2.25 -13.47
N SER A 325 -10.67 2.10 -14.78
CA SER A 325 -10.97 3.15 -15.76
C SER A 325 -12.46 3.51 -15.79
N ASP A 326 -12.76 4.76 -16.16
CA ASP A 326 -14.09 5.38 -16.10
C ASP A 326 -14.65 5.50 -14.65
N GLU A 327 -13.84 5.21 -13.65
CA GLU A 327 -14.09 5.44 -12.21
C GLU A 327 -13.08 6.48 -11.69
N ARG A 328 -13.40 7.13 -10.58
CA ARG A 328 -12.46 8.01 -9.88
C ARG A 328 -11.74 7.21 -8.81
N GLU A 329 -10.49 7.55 -8.54
CA GLU A 329 -9.85 7.15 -7.31
C GLU A 329 -10.68 7.60 -6.12
N THR A 330 -10.51 7.00 -4.95
CA THR A 330 -11.30 7.38 -3.78
C THR A 330 -10.39 7.77 -2.62
N LEU A 331 -10.59 8.97 -2.08
CA LEU A 331 -9.97 9.43 -0.84
C LEU A 331 -11.05 9.55 0.23
N TYR A 332 -10.99 8.66 1.21
CA TYR A 332 -11.84 8.65 2.39
C TYR A 332 -11.16 9.40 3.52
N ARG A 333 -11.68 10.57 3.87
CA ARG A 333 -11.25 11.33 5.04
C ARG A 333 -11.88 10.79 6.29
N ASN A 334 -11.09 10.48 7.30
CA ASN A 334 -11.54 10.02 8.60
C ASN A 334 -11.98 11.20 9.49
N ARG A 335 -13.24 11.25 9.85
CA ARG A 335 -13.78 12.28 10.77
C ARG A 335 -13.55 11.98 12.24
N GLY A 336 -12.96 10.85 12.53
CA GLY A 336 -12.79 10.26 13.85
C GLY A 336 -13.68 9.04 14.05
N SER A 337 -13.27 8.13 14.95
CA SER A 337 -13.98 6.89 15.24
C SER A 337 -14.23 6.00 14.01
N ALA A 338 -13.33 6.06 13.02
CA ALA A 338 -13.46 5.37 11.71
C ALA A 338 -14.72 5.73 10.92
N GLU A 339 -15.26 6.96 11.06
CA GLU A 339 -16.30 7.48 10.18
C GLU A 339 -15.66 8.24 9.01
N PHE A 340 -16.01 7.88 7.78
CA PHE A 340 -15.36 8.37 6.58
C PHE A 340 -16.30 9.18 5.68
N ASP A 341 -15.75 10.24 5.09
CA ASP A 341 -16.34 10.98 3.97
C ASP A 341 -15.48 10.76 2.72
N ASP A 342 -16.11 10.50 1.57
CA ASP A 342 -15.43 10.59 0.28
C ASP A 342 -15.19 12.07 -0.06
N VAL A 343 -13.93 12.48 0.01
CA VAL A 343 -13.50 13.86 -0.27
C VAL A 343 -12.71 14.00 -1.56
N THR A 344 -12.73 13.00 -2.42
CA THR A 344 -11.94 12.91 -3.66
C THR A 344 -12.04 14.16 -4.52
N LEU A 345 -13.27 14.68 -4.72
CA LEU A 345 -13.51 15.91 -5.49
C LEU A 345 -12.92 17.13 -4.78
N ALA A 346 -13.19 17.27 -3.49
CA ALA A 346 -12.74 18.41 -2.69
C ALA A 346 -11.20 18.44 -2.57
N ALA A 347 -10.58 17.26 -2.51
CA ALA A 347 -9.13 17.12 -2.48
C ALA A 347 -8.43 17.32 -3.84
N GLY A 348 -9.15 17.49 -4.94
CA GLY A 348 -8.57 17.76 -6.26
C GLY A 348 -8.07 16.52 -7.01
N LEU A 349 -8.51 15.31 -6.64
CA LEU A 349 -8.05 14.04 -7.23
C LEU A 349 -8.92 13.55 -8.42
N THR A 350 -9.43 14.46 -9.24
CA THR A 350 -10.51 14.14 -10.19
C THR A 350 -10.09 14.00 -11.64
N HIS A 351 -8.82 14.25 -11.96
CA HIS A 351 -8.43 14.51 -13.33
C HIS A 351 -8.15 13.27 -14.19
N ASN A 352 -8.05 12.07 -13.60
CA ASN A 352 -7.55 10.88 -14.30
C ASN A 352 -8.47 9.66 -14.21
N THR A 353 -9.70 9.77 -14.71
CA THR A 353 -10.63 8.63 -14.81
C THR A 353 -10.34 7.66 -15.95
N ARG A 354 -9.33 7.94 -16.80
CA ARG A 354 -8.99 7.07 -17.95
C ARG A 354 -8.07 5.94 -17.60
N PHE A 355 -7.29 6.09 -16.53
CA PHE A 355 -6.30 5.13 -16.12
C PHE A 355 -6.93 4.03 -15.28
N VAL A 356 -6.28 2.90 -15.21
CA VAL A 356 -6.59 1.83 -14.27
C VAL A 356 -5.53 1.89 -13.19
N GLY A 357 -5.92 2.34 -12.00
CA GLY A 357 -5.04 2.47 -10.86
C GLY A 357 -4.79 1.13 -10.17
N TRP A 358 -3.55 0.86 -9.76
CA TRP A 358 -3.15 -0.34 -9.04
C TRP A 358 -2.44 0.03 -7.74
N GLY A 359 -1.14 -0.17 -7.68
CA GLY A 359 -0.36 0.19 -6.51
C GLY A 359 -0.38 1.69 -6.26
N CYS A 360 -0.57 2.06 -5.00
CA CYS A 360 -0.61 3.44 -4.55
C CYS A 360 0.03 3.57 -3.18
N GLY A 361 0.49 4.76 -2.85
CA GLY A 361 1.04 5.01 -1.52
C GLY A 361 1.28 6.48 -1.26
N PHE A 362 1.27 6.80 0.01
CA PHE A 362 1.66 8.10 0.51
C PHE A 362 3.17 8.12 0.78
N LEU A 363 3.84 9.17 0.31
CA LEU A 363 5.24 9.46 0.53
C LEU A 363 5.41 10.97 0.70
N ASP A 364 6.46 11.40 1.36
CA ASP A 364 6.85 12.81 1.42
C ASP A 364 8.12 12.98 0.59
N PHE A 365 7.95 13.22 -0.73
CA PHE A 365 9.09 13.21 -1.66
C PHE A 365 10.00 14.45 -1.53
N ASP A 366 9.52 15.53 -0.95
CA ASP A 366 10.29 16.77 -0.76
C ASP A 366 10.56 17.09 0.71
N ASN A 367 10.24 16.17 1.62
CA ASN A 367 10.46 16.25 3.06
C ASN A 367 9.88 17.53 3.69
N ASP A 368 8.74 18.02 3.17
CA ASP A 368 8.09 19.22 3.67
C ASP A 368 7.17 18.96 4.88
N GLY A 369 6.94 17.69 5.20
CA GLY A 369 6.10 17.22 6.31
C GLY A 369 4.68 16.86 5.90
N TRP A 370 4.31 16.99 4.62
CA TRP A 370 3.02 16.63 4.09
C TRP A 370 3.12 15.40 3.19
N LYS A 371 2.26 14.43 3.43
CA LYS A 371 2.27 13.18 2.65
C LYS A 371 1.69 13.42 1.25
N ASP A 372 2.52 13.28 0.23
CA ASP A 372 2.17 13.26 -1.19
C ASP A 372 1.61 11.90 -1.58
N LEU A 373 1.08 11.76 -2.78
CA LEU A 373 0.45 10.52 -3.24
C LEU A 373 0.99 10.10 -4.61
N LEU A 374 1.48 8.86 -4.71
CA LEU A 374 1.86 8.24 -5.97
C LEU A 374 0.90 7.10 -6.31
N LEU A 375 0.54 7.01 -7.59
CA LEU A 375 -0.34 5.98 -8.15
C LEU A 375 0.30 5.39 -9.42
N ALA A 376 0.49 4.07 -9.44
CA ALA A 376 0.92 3.35 -10.63
C ALA A 376 -0.27 2.81 -11.41
N ASN A 377 -0.18 2.85 -12.75
CA ASN A 377 -1.29 2.59 -13.65
C ASN A 377 -0.94 1.57 -14.72
N GLY A 378 -1.95 0.85 -15.20
CA GLY A 378 -1.83 -0.08 -16.30
C GLY A 378 -3.17 -0.77 -16.58
N HIS A 379 -3.63 -0.80 -17.84
CA HIS A 379 -4.90 -1.44 -18.15
C HIS A 379 -4.84 -2.96 -17.94
N VAL A 380 -5.97 -3.59 -17.69
CA VAL A 380 -6.06 -5.05 -17.50
C VAL A 380 -5.98 -5.80 -18.82
N PHE A 381 -6.45 -5.20 -19.92
CA PHE A 381 -6.58 -5.82 -21.22
C PHE A 381 -5.62 -5.21 -22.24
N PRO A 382 -4.59 -5.94 -22.72
CA PRO A 382 -3.72 -5.45 -23.81
C PRO A 382 -4.50 -5.24 -25.12
N GLU A 383 -5.64 -5.90 -25.29
CA GLU A 383 -6.53 -5.77 -26.44
C GLU A 383 -7.02 -4.33 -26.67
N VAL A 384 -7.04 -3.47 -25.64
CA VAL A 384 -7.52 -2.08 -25.75
C VAL A 384 -6.71 -1.24 -26.73
N ASP A 385 -5.44 -1.57 -26.96
CA ASP A 385 -4.59 -0.89 -27.95
C ASP A 385 -5.12 -1.06 -29.41
N ARG A 386 -6.07 -1.98 -29.63
CA ARG A 386 -6.78 -2.13 -30.91
C ARG A 386 -7.92 -1.12 -31.09
N LEU A 387 -8.36 -0.47 -30.00
CA LEU A 387 -9.40 0.55 -30.04
C LEU A 387 -8.81 1.85 -30.61
N LYS A 388 -9.60 2.54 -31.44
CA LYS A 388 -9.22 3.87 -31.98
C LYS A 388 -9.69 5.00 -31.06
N ILE A 389 -9.40 4.87 -29.76
CA ILE A 389 -9.73 5.84 -28.72
C ILE A 389 -8.52 6.00 -27.79
N ASP A 390 -8.49 7.04 -26.98
CA ASP A 390 -7.41 7.35 -26.06
C ASP A 390 -7.47 6.46 -24.80
N ILE A 391 -7.36 5.14 -25.00
CA ILE A 391 -7.20 4.12 -23.97
C ILE A 391 -6.03 3.22 -24.38
N HIS A 392 -5.11 2.97 -23.47
CA HIS A 392 -3.88 2.23 -23.72
C HIS A 392 -3.67 1.14 -22.68
N TYR A 393 -2.94 0.09 -23.05
CA TYR A 393 -2.55 -0.96 -22.10
C TYR A 393 -1.52 -0.44 -21.08
N LYS A 394 -0.56 0.35 -21.54
CA LYS A 394 0.48 0.94 -20.70
C LYS A 394 0.19 2.40 -20.40
N TYR A 395 0.30 2.77 -19.14
CA TYR A 395 0.11 4.14 -18.65
C TYR A 395 1.30 4.60 -17.82
N ARG A 396 1.48 5.91 -17.74
CA ARG A 396 2.41 6.53 -16.82
C ARG A 396 1.91 6.47 -15.37
N ALA A 397 2.81 6.62 -14.42
CA ALA A 397 2.42 6.89 -13.04
C ALA A 397 1.81 8.29 -12.88
N ILE A 398 1.14 8.52 -11.75
CA ILE A 398 0.66 9.84 -11.34
C ILE A 398 1.32 10.19 -10.02
N LEU A 399 1.82 11.42 -9.92
CA LEU A 399 2.34 11.99 -8.69
C LEU A 399 1.53 13.24 -8.35
N TYR A 400 0.83 13.16 -7.22
CA TYR A 400 0.11 14.27 -6.63
C TYR A 400 0.90 14.86 -5.49
N ARG A 401 1.18 16.17 -5.55
CA ARG A 401 1.75 16.91 -4.44
C ARG A 401 0.66 17.36 -3.48
N ASN A 402 0.86 17.14 -2.19
CA ASN A 402 0.03 17.69 -1.13
C ASN A 402 0.31 19.20 -0.97
N ASN A 403 -0.74 20.01 -0.93
CA ASN A 403 -0.63 21.45 -0.79
C ASN A 403 -0.62 21.92 0.69
N GLY A 404 -0.67 21.00 1.67
CA GLY A 404 -0.73 21.30 3.10
C GLY A 404 -2.04 21.95 3.57
N ASN A 405 -3.09 21.82 2.79
CA ASN A 405 -4.40 22.44 3.06
C ASN A 405 -5.58 21.49 2.78
N GLY A 406 -5.31 20.18 2.78
CA GLY A 406 -6.29 19.14 2.47
C GLY A 406 -6.57 18.94 0.98
N THR A 407 -5.73 19.51 0.09
CA THR A 407 -5.86 19.35 -1.36
C THR A 407 -4.56 18.89 -2.00
N PHE A 408 -4.66 18.30 -3.20
CA PHE A 408 -3.53 17.83 -3.99
C PHE A 408 -3.46 18.55 -5.34
N THR A 409 -2.25 18.60 -5.89
CA THR A 409 -1.97 19.08 -7.25
C THR A 409 -1.28 17.99 -8.05
N ASP A 410 -1.81 17.60 -9.21
CA ASP A 410 -1.12 16.70 -10.15
C ASP A 410 0.13 17.40 -10.70
N ILE A 411 1.31 16.88 -10.36
CA ILE A 411 2.60 17.39 -10.83
C ILE A 411 3.32 16.43 -11.77
N SER A 412 2.67 15.34 -12.19
CA SER A 412 3.26 14.24 -12.96
C SER A 412 4.06 14.70 -14.17
N GLU A 413 3.52 15.68 -14.95
CA GLU A 413 4.19 16.20 -16.16
C GLU A 413 5.52 16.91 -15.87
N ARG A 414 5.80 17.24 -14.61
CA ARG A 414 7.01 17.94 -14.17
C ARG A 414 7.86 17.12 -13.21
N ALA A 415 7.45 15.86 -12.93
CA ALA A 415 8.04 15.03 -11.89
C ALA A 415 9.22 14.17 -12.36
N GLY A 416 9.66 14.31 -13.61
CA GLY A 416 10.78 13.59 -14.18
C GLY A 416 10.38 12.44 -15.11
N PRO A 417 11.35 11.91 -15.89
CA PRO A 417 11.08 10.89 -16.91
C PRO A 417 10.57 9.57 -16.33
N GLY A 418 11.00 9.16 -15.14
CA GLY A 418 10.54 7.92 -14.51
C GLY A 418 9.04 7.90 -14.20
N ILE A 419 8.43 9.06 -13.91
CA ILE A 419 6.97 9.18 -13.74
C ILE A 419 6.24 9.10 -15.09
N LEU A 420 6.85 9.61 -16.15
CA LEU A 420 6.23 9.72 -17.49
C LEU A 420 6.35 8.45 -18.32
N GLU A 421 7.28 7.56 -17.97
CA GLU A 421 7.41 6.28 -18.65
C GLU A 421 6.15 5.42 -18.49
N ARG A 422 5.77 4.72 -19.56
CA ARG A 422 4.51 3.98 -19.61
C ARG A 422 4.74 2.50 -19.43
N HIS A 423 4.09 1.93 -18.42
CA HIS A 423 4.17 0.52 -18.07
C HIS A 423 2.78 -0.10 -17.88
N ALA A 424 2.70 -1.42 -17.90
CA ALA A 424 1.54 -2.15 -17.40
C ALA A 424 1.78 -2.44 -15.90
N ALA A 425 1.81 -1.38 -15.11
CA ALA A 425 2.17 -1.45 -13.70
C ALA A 425 1.12 -2.17 -12.85
N ARG A 426 1.56 -2.78 -11.72
CA ARG A 426 0.72 -3.46 -10.73
C ARG A 426 1.15 -3.14 -9.31
N GLY A 427 1.88 -4.03 -8.65
CA GLY A 427 2.35 -3.86 -7.29
C GLY A 427 3.32 -2.70 -7.16
N VAL A 428 3.21 -1.96 -6.06
CA VAL A 428 4.12 -0.86 -5.73
C VAL A 428 4.51 -0.96 -4.27
N ALA A 429 5.79 -0.78 -3.99
CA ALA A 429 6.32 -0.67 -2.64
C ALA A 429 7.12 0.63 -2.49
N PHE A 430 7.14 1.16 -1.26
CA PHE A 430 7.79 2.41 -0.90
C PHE A 430 8.83 2.14 0.20
N GLY A 431 10.03 2.73 0.08
CA GLY A 431 11.09 2.60 1.08
C GLY A 431 12.32 3.41 0.71
N ASP A 432 13.07 3.86 1.72
CA ASP A 432 14.38 4.50 1.56
C ASP A 432 15.47 3.41 1.65
N TYR A 433 15.93 2.91 0.49
CA TYR A 433 16.83 1.77 0.44
C TYR A 433 18.30 2.11 0.73
N ASP A 434 18.70 3.36 0.59
CA ASP A 434 20.08 3.80 0.84
C ASP A 434 20.21 4.76 2.03
N ASN A 435 19.12 4.93 2.80
CA ASN A 435 19.07 5.74 4.02
C ASN A 435 19.50 7.20 3.80
N ASP A 436 19.15 7.78 2.64
CA ASP A 436 19.51 9.16 2.29
C ASP A 436 18.37 10.18 2.58
N GLY A 437 17.21 9.69 3.05
CA GLY A 437 16.02 10.47 3.39
C GLY A 437 15.09 10.72 2.23
N SER A 438 15.36 10.16 1.07
CA SER A 438 14.43 10.12 -0.06
C SER A 438 13.70 8.78 -0.07
N VAL A 439 12.40 8.79 -0.33
CA VAL A 439 11.63 7.54 -0.46
C VAL A 439 11.64 7.12 -1.92
N GLU A 440 12.18 5.93 -2.19
CA GLU A 440 12.12 5.31 -3.50
C GLU A 440 10.85 4.49 -3.70
N VAL A 441 10.54 4.24 -4.97
CA VAL A 441 9.33 3.53 -5.39
C VAL A 441 9.71 2.34 -6.27
N LEU A 442 9.46 1.13 -5.78
CA LEU A 442 9.62 -0.11 -6.54
C LEU A 442 8.27 -0.49 -7.17
N ILE A 443 8.24 -0.62 -8.49
CA ILE A 443 7.02 -0.96 -9.23
C ILE A 443 7.20 -2.28 -9.97
N ASN A 444 6.30 -3.22 -9.74
CA ASN A 444 6.23 -4.46 -10.51
C ASN A 444 5.40 -4.25 -11.78
N ASN A 445 6.02 -4.39 -12.93
CA ASN A 445 5.43 -4.23 -14.25
C ASN A 445 5.14 -5.58 -14.90
N GLN A 446 3.93 -5.78 -15.42
CA GLN A 446 3.56 -7.05 -16.07
C GLN A 446 4.33 -7.30 -17.37
N ASN A 447 4.97 -8.46 -17.46
CA ASN A 447 5.75 -8.89 -18.64
C ASN A 447 6.88 -7.92 -19.01
N GLU A 448 7.36 -7.15 -18.06
CA GLU A 448 8.45 -6.18 -18.20
C GLU A 448 9.46 -6.36 -17.05
N THR A 449 10.54 -5.59 -17.08
CA THR A 449 11.40 -5.40 -15.90
C THR A 449 10.68 -4.55 -14.88
N PRO A 450 10.98 -4.67 -13.58
CA PRO A 450 10.45 -3.74 -12.59
C PRO A 450 11.03 -2.35 -12.80
N SER A 451 10.37 -1.32 -12.30
CA SER A 451 10.92 0.02 -12.20
C SER A 451 11.35 0.30 -10.76
N LEU A 452 12.49 0.97 -10.60
CA LEU A 452 12.96 1.52 -9.33
C LEU A 452 13.11 3.02 -9.48
N LEU A 453 12.10 3.76 -9.03
CA LEU A 453 12.08 5.21 -9.18
C LEU A 453 12.81 5.88 -8.02
N LYS A 454 13.85 6.65 -8.33
CA LYS A 454 14.60 7.47 -7.38
C LYS A 454 14.55 8.94 -7.80
N CYS A 455 14.35 9.83 -6.82
CA CYS A 455 14.42 11.27 -7.09
C CYS A 455 15.89 11.69 -7.21
N ALA A 456 16.28 12.17 -8.41
CA ALA A 456 17.65 12.61 -8.67
C ALA A 456 17.99 13.95 -7.96
N LYS A 457 16.97 14.71 -7.56
CA LYS A 457 17.15 15.95 -6.78
C LYS A 457 16.92 15.65 -5.31
N LYS A 458 17.95 15.85 -4.50
CA LYS A 458 17.77 15.75 -3.04
C LYS A 458 16.81 16.82 -2.55
N SER A 459 15.93 16.41 -1.65
CA SER A 459 15.06 17.33 -0.92
C SER A 459 15.89 18.33 -0.13
N ALA A 460 15.39 19.55 0.01
CA ALA A 460 15.97 20.56 0.91
C ALA A 460 15.44 20.41 2.35
N GLY A 461 14.38 19.63 2.55
CA GLY A 461 13.79 19.37 3.86
C GLY A 461 14.62 18.41 4.69
N ASN A 462 14.63 18.63 6.00
CA ASN A 462 15.14 17.63 6.94
C ASN A 462 14.17 16.46 7.09
N TRP A 463 14.66 15.33 7.59
CA TRP A 463 13.89 14.09 7.70
C TRP A 463 14.32 13.25 8.89
N VAL A 464 13.56 12.23 9.22
CA VAL A 464 13.95 11.14 10.11
C VAL A 464 13.27 9.85 9.67
N ILE A 465 13.96 8.73 9.83
CA ILE A 465 13.38 7.40 9.72
C ILE A 465 13.39 6.77 11.11
N LEU A 466 12.24 6.32 11.58
CA LEU A 466 12.11 5.63 12.86
C LEU A 466 12.01 4.12 12.62
N ALA A 467 13.00 3.37 13.10
CA ALA A 467 13.02 1.91 13.14
C ALA A 467 12.57 1.44 14.52
N LEU A 468 11.33 0.97 14.64
CA LEU A 468 10.77 0.53 15.92
C LEU A 468 11.04 -0.95 16.15
N GLN A 469 11.36 -1.34 17.41
CA GLN A 469 11.61 -2.72 17.80
C GLN A 469 10.80 -3.07 19.05
N GLY A 470 9.85 -3.99 18.93
CA GLY A 470 9.09 -4.51 20.06
C GLY A 470 9.94 -5.37 21.01
N THR A 471 9.52 -5.45 22.25
CA THR A 471 10.10 -6.32 23.31
C THR A 471 9.03 -7.05 24.10
N ILE A 472 7.86 -6.44 24.28
CA ILE A 472 6.63 -6.99 24.83
C ILE A 472 5.64 -7.18 23.67
N SER A 473 5.53 -6.18 22.82
CA SER A 473 4.84 -6.23 21.54
C SER A 473 5.58 -7.12 20.55
N ASN A 474 4.96 -7.48 19.43
CA ASN A 474 5.64 -8.20 18.36
C ASN A 474 6.94 -7.47 17.95
N ARG A 475 7.94 -8.25 17.58
CA ARG A 475 9.30 -7.76 17.35
C ARG A 475 9.38 -6.74 16.22
N SER A 476 8.56 -6.89 15.18
CA SER A 476 8.45 -5.96 14.06
C SER A 476 7.75 -4.66 14.42
N ALA A 477 7.21 -4.52 15.63
CA ALA A 477 6.43 -3.37 16.09
C ALA A 477 5.18 -3.06 15.23
N ILE A 478 4.67 -4.02 14.44
CA ILE A 478 3.47 -3.84 13.63
C ILE A 478 2.28 -3.50 14.55
N GLY A 479 1.56 -2.41 14.23
CA GLY A 479 0.51 -1.81 15.05
C GLY A 479 1.01 -0.74 16.02
N ALA A 480 2.33 -0.47 16.09
CA ALA A 480 2.85 0.65 16.88
C ALA A 480 2.53 1.99 16.20
N ARG A 481 1.90 2.90 16.96
CA ARG A 481 1.46 4.21 16.48
C ARG A 481 2.42 5.28 16.97
N VAL A 482 2.84 6.14 16.05
CA VAL A 482 3.78 7.22 16.31
C VAL A 482 3.09 8.56 16.12
N ARG A 483 3.30 9.46 17.07
CA ARG A 483 3.03 10.90 16.96
C ARG A 483 4.34 11.65 17.10
N LEU A 484 4.78 12.31 16.03
CA LEU A 484 6.02 13.06 15.96
C LEU A 484 5.73 14.56 15.88
N THR A 485 6.36 15.36 16.76
CA THR A 485 6.26 16.82 16.74
C THR A 485 7.62 17.45 16.51
N ALA A 486 7.71 18.30 15.48
CA ALA A 486 8.88 19.11 15.15
C ALA A 486 8.44 20.56 14.89
N GLY A 487 8.83 21.47 15.78
CA GLY A 487 8.35 22.86 15.75
C GLY A 487 6.83 22.96 15.95
N ALA A 488 6.13 23.53 14.99
CA ALA A 488 4.68 23.68 15.03
C ALA A 488 3.91 22.53 14.34
N HIS A 489 4.63 21.61 13.66
CA HIS A 489 4.02 20.55 12.90
C HIS A 489 4.00 19.23 13.68
N THR A 490 2.87 18.57 13.70
CA THR A 490 2.71 17.25 14.31
C THR A 490 2.19 16.30 13.24
N GLN A 491 2.84 15.16 13.12
CA GLN A 491 2.51 14.10 12.17
C GLN A 491 2.20 12.82 12.92
N ILE A 492 1.36 11.97 12.36
CA ILE A 492 1.13 10.61 12.85
C ILE A 492 1.48 9.60 11.77
N ASP A 493 1.91 8.43 12.18
CA ASP A 493 2.01 7.24 11.32
C ASP A 493 1.95 5.97 12.17
N GLU A 494 1.84 4.82 11.54
CA GLU A 494 1.72 3.52 12.19
C GLU A 494 2.55 2.48 11.43
N VAL A 495 3.20 1.56 12.14
CA VAL A 495 3.93 0.45 11.50
C VAL A 495 2.93 -0.56 10.95
N ARG A 496 2.96 -0.79 9.64
CA ARG A 496 2.00 -1.66 8.94
C ARG A 496 2.68 -2.73 8.12
N SER A 497 2.13 -3.93 8.14
CA SER A 497 2.45 -4.99 7.17
C SER A 497 1.48 -4.95 6.01
N GLY A 498 1.95 -5.26 4.79
CA GLY A 498 1.14 -5.19 3.57
C GLY A 498 0.91 -3.75 3.08
N GLY A 499 -0.22 -3.51 2.44
CA GLY A 499 -0.63 -2.21 1.88
C GLY A 499 -0.39 -2.08 0.38
N SER A 500 -0.63 -0.88 -0.16
CA SER A 500 -0.55 -0.60 -1.61
C SER A 500 -1.39 -1.59 -2.42
N TYR A 501 -0.85 -2.16 -3.49
CA TYR A 501 -1.47 -3.26 -4.21
C TYR A 501 -0.62 -4.52 -4.07
N LEU A 502 -1.09 -5.49 -3.29
CA LEU A 502 -0.47 -6.81 -3.09
C LEU A 502 1.00 -6.75 -2.62
N SER A 503 1.42 -5.67 -1.97
CA SER A 503 2.82 -5.32 -1.76
C SER A 503 3.15 -5.08 -0.29
N GLN A 504 4.44 -4.95 0.01
CA GLN A 504 4.95 -4.64 1.34
C GLN A 504 5.85 -3.41 1.27
N ASN A 505 5.49 -2.36 1.99
CA ASN A 505 6.34 -1.18 2.16
C ASN A 505 7.40 -1.42 3.24
N ASP A 506 8.38 -0.52 3.31
CA ASP A 506 9.30 -0.45 4.46
C ASP A 506 8.51 -0.40 5.78
N LEU A 507 8.89 -1.21 6.76
CA LEU A 507 8.31 -1.19 8.10
C LEU A 507 8.78 0.01 8.93
N ARG A 508 9.87 0.66 8.53
CA ARG A 508 10.35 1.89 9.17
C ARG A 508 9.47 3.07 8.75
N LEU A 509 9.28 4.01 9.65
CA LEU A 509 8.43 5.17 9.43
C LEU A 509 9.26 6.38 9.00
N HIS A 510 8.99 6.91 7.81
CA HIS A 510 9.63 8.10 7.27
C HIS A 510 8.80 9.36 7.57
N PHE A 511 9.45 10.37 8.14
CA PHE A 511 8.88 11.68 8.40
C PHE A 511 9.74 12.79 7.78
N GLY A 512 9.19 13.55 6.84
CA GLY A 512 9.75 14.83 6.42
C GLY A 512 9.53 15.87 7.51
N LEU A 513 10.49 16.78 7.69
CA LEU A 513 10.51 17.73 8.80
C LEU A 513 10.62 19.19 8.33
N GLY A 514 10.60 19.41 7.02
CA GLY A 514 10.78 20.73 6.43
C GLY A 514 12.08 21.39 6.90
N THR A 515 11.98 22.56 7.49
CA THR A 515 13.13 23.31 8.01
C THR A 515 13.44 23.05 9.48
N ALA A 516 12.70 22.17 10.16
CA ALA A 516 12.94 21.86 11.57
C ALA A 516 14.30 21.16 11.74
N SER A 517 15.17 21.73 12.58
CA SER A 517 16.53 21.21 12.82
C SER A 517 16.63 20.21 13.95
N LYS A 518 15.52 19.88 14.61
CA LYS A 518 15.39 18.86 15.66
C LYS A 518 13.97 18.38 15.76
N ILE A 519 13.78 17.21 16.33
CA ILE A 519 12.49 16.65 16.70
C ILE A 519 12.27 16.95 18.19
N ASP A 520 11.20 17.67 18.51
CA ASP A 520 10.94 18.07 19.90
C ASP A 520 10.40 16.90 20.71
N ARG A 521 9.55 16.04 20.09
CA ARG A 521 8.88 14.93 20.78
C ARG A 521 8.47 13.84 19.78
N VAL A 522 8.68 12.59 20.19
CA VAL A 522 8.10 11.39 19.57
C VAL A 522 7.35 10.63 20.65
N GLU A 523 6.07 10.40 20.45
CA GLU A 523 5.21 9.58 21.30
C GLU A 523 4.90 8.29 20.55
N ILE A 524 5.07 7.16 21.22
CA ILE A 524 4.85 5.84 20.65
C ILE A 524 3.88 5.09 21.55
N ASP A 525 2.75 4.71 20.99
CA ASP A 525 1.80 3.78 21.60
C ASP A 525 2.07 2.39 21.04
N TRP A 526 2.69 1.54 21.84
CA TRP A 526 3.03 0.18 21.48
C TRP A 526 1.82 -0.76 21.59
N PRO A 527 1.64 -1.76 20.71
CA PRO A 527 0.52 -2.71 20.78
C PRO A 527 0.39 -3.39 22.15
N GLY A 528 1.52 -3.70 22.82
CA GLY A 528 1.55 -4.25 24.17
C GLY A 528 1.08 -3.30 25.29
N GLY A 529 0.54 -2.11 24.92
CA GLY A 529 -0.03 -1.12 25.85
C GLY A 529 0.99 -0.24 26.56
N VAL A 530 2.24 -0.23 26.15
CA VAL A 530 3.27 0.69 26.63
C VAL A 530 3.14 2.02 25.89
N HIS A 531 3.19 3.14 26.63
CA HIS A 531 3.33 4.48 26.07
C HIS A 531 4.75 5.00 26.33
N GLN A 532 5.50 5.32 25.28
CA GLN A 532 6.88 5.79 25.33
C GLN A 532 6.99 7.20 24.78
N VAL A 533 7.85 8.02 25.35
CA VAL A 533 8.11 9.38 24.89
C VAL A 533 9.59 9.63 24.76
N GLU A 534 10.04 9.91 23.55
CA GLU A 534 11.39 10.38 23.25
C GLU A 534 11.38 11.89 22.99
N ARG A 535 12.49 12.56 23.29
CA ARG A 535 12.60 14.03 23.15
C ARG A 535 13.94 14.45 22.58
N ASN A 536 13.92 15.58 21.85
CA ASN A 536 15.14 16.22 21.33
C ASN A 536 15.98 15.29 20.47
N LEU A 537 15.33 14.53 19.56
CA LEU A 537 16.05 13.68 18.63
C LEU A 537 16.66 14.52 17.50
N GLU A 538 17.77 14.04 16.97
CA GLU A 538 18.47 14.64 15.84
C GLU A 538 17.78 14.26 14.51
N VAL A 539 17.87 15.14 13.53
CA VAL A 539 17.32 14.96 12.18
C VAL A 539 18.34 14.32 11.22
N ASN A 540 17.90 13.98 10.00
CA ASN A 540 18.71 13.46 8.89
C ASN A 540 19.44 12.15 9.24
N ARG A 541 18.70 11.22 9.84
CA ARG A 541 19.21 9.90 10.22
C ARG A 541 18.10 8.87 10.42
N VAL A 542 18.51 7.62 10.42
CA VAL A 542 17.72 6.51 10.94
C VAL A 542 17.90 6.45 12.47
N VAL A 543 16.80 6.39 13.21
CA VAL A 543 16.77 6.29 14.68
C VAL A 543 16.06 5.00 15.07
N THR A 544 16.80 4.07 15.69
CA THR A 544 16.19 2.86 16.25
C THR A 544 15.65 3.15 17.66
N ILE A 545 14.36 2.90 17.86
CA ILE A 545 13.70 3.05 19.15
C ILE A 545 13.19 1.67 19.58
N ARG A 546 13.63 1.23 20.76
CA ARG A 546 13.22 -0.05 21.31
C ARG A 546 12.16 0.16 22.40
N GLU A 547 11.14 -0.68 22.38
CA GLU A 547 10.12 -0.72 23.42
C GLU A 547 10.76 -0.98 24.79
N PRO A 548 10.46 -0.17 25.85
CA PRO A 548 11.00 -0.39 27.17
C PRO A 548 10.43 -1.68 27.77
N ARG A 549 11.28 -2.47 28.41
CA ARG A 549 10.85 -3.61 29.23
C ARG A 549 10.14 -3.06 30.48
N ARG A 550 8.98 -3.62 30.83
CA ARG A 550 8.26 -3.24 32.05
C ARG A 550 9.08 -3.49 33.30
#